data_92773d23f92758dc7b20a92abaf42c0b
#
_entry.id   92773d23f92758dc7b20a92abaf42c0b
#
_cell.length_a   1.000
_cell.length_b   1.000
_cell.length_c   1.000
_cell.angle_alpha   90.00
_cell.angle_beta   90.00
_cell.angle_gamma   90.00
#
_symmetry.space_group_name_H-M   'P 1'
#
loop_
_entity.id
_entity.type
_entity.pdbx_description
1 polymer ?
#
loop_
_entity_poly.entity_id
_entity_poly.type
_entity_poly.pdbx_seq_one_letter_code
_entity_poly.pdbx_strand_id
1 'polypeptide(L)'
;MKENKTRRITQYGLLVALALILSYLEAQLPVFFAVPGMKLGLTNIVVLVALYGMGAGSAVVINLVRIFLVSVLFGNGMSLAYSLVGGLLSGTVMLLLKRTQKFSLLGVSIAGGVTHNVGQILTAMVLLQTKALGWYLMVLWISGLVSGALIGVIGGELCRRLEQIKRKGACR
;
A
#
# COMPACT_ATOMS: atom_id res chain seq x y z
N MET A 1 0.92 26.85 11.88
CA MET A 1 -0.55 26.70 11.82
C MET A 1 -0.93 25.32 12.32
N LYS A 2 -1.71 25.21 13.41
CA LYS A 2 -2.27 23.93 13.86
C LYS A 2 -3.24 23.44 12.78
N GLU A 3 -2.92 22.32 12.16
CA GLU A 3 -3.82 21.68 11.19
C GLU A 3 -5.16 21.40 11.91
N ASN A 4 -6.26 21.93 11.37
CA ASN A 4 -7.58 21.75 12.00
C ASN A 4 -7.90 20.26 12.09
N LYS A 5 -8.27 19.75 13.27
CA LYS A 5 -8.64 18.36 13.52
C LYS A 5 -9.64 17.84 12.49
N THR A 6 -10.63 18.65 12.13
CA THR A 6 -11.66 18.35 11.12
C THR A 6 -11.03 18.05 9.76
N ARG A 7 -10.10 18.89 9.27
CA ARG A 7 -9.42 18.70 8.00
C ARG A 7 -8.64 17.37 7.96
N ARG A 8 -8.00 17.04 9.08
CA ARG A 8 -7.23 15.79 9.19
C ARG A 8 -8.15 14.57 9.15
N ILE A 9 -9.27 14.60 9.88
CA ILE A 9 -10.28 13.53 9.86
C ILE A 9 -10.85 13.34 8.44
N THR A 10 -11.17 14.43 7.75
CA THR A 10 -11.65 14.38 6.35
C THR A 10 -10.63 13.73 5.42
N GLN A 11 -9.34 14.05 5.56
CA GLN A 11 -8.27 13.43 4.77
C GLN A 11 -8.14 11.94 5.06
N TYR A 12 -8.25 11.50 6.31
CA TYR A 12 -8.28 10.06 6.65
C TYR A 12 -9.46 9.37 5.99
N GLY A 13 -10.67 9.93 6.12
CA GLY A 13 -11.88 9.36 5.52
C GLY A 13 -11.78 9.24 4.00
N LEU A 14 -11.29 10.30 3.33
CA LEU A 14 -11.09 10.30 1.87
C LEU A 14 -10.08 9.24 1.42
N LEU A 15 -8.93 9.15 2.09
CA LEU A 15 -7.91 8.17 1.73
C LEU A 15 -8.35 6.73 2.01
N VAL A 16 -9.08 6.49 3.11
CA VAL A 16 -9.64 5.17 3.39
C VAL A 16 -10.70 4.80 2.35
N ALA A 17 -11.60 5.73 1.99
CA ALA A 17 -12.59 5.48 0.94
C ALA A 17 -11.95 5.17 -0.41
N LEU A 18 -10.91 5.92 -0.80
CA LEU A 18 -10.14 5.66 -2.01
C LEU A 18 -9.46 4.27 -1.95
N ALA A 19 -8.91 3.90 -0.80
CA ALA A 19 -8.31 2.59 -0.61
C ALA A 19 -9.34 1.45 -0.75
N LEU A 20 -10.56 1.65 -0.26
CA LEU A 20 -11.66 0.67 -0.42
C LEU A 20 -12.06 0.51 -1.89
N ILE A 21 -12.20 1.61 -2.63
CA ILE A 21 -12.51 1.60 -4.07
C ILE A 21 -11.42 0.85 -4.84
N LEU A 22 -10.14 1.19 -4.61
CA LEU A 22 -9.02 0.53 -5.27
C LEU A 22 -8.95 -0.97 -4.92
N SER A 23 -9.22 -1.33 -3.67
CA SER A 23 -9.26 -2.73 -3.25
C SER A 23 -10.42 -3.50 -3.89
N TYR A 24 -11.58 -2.86 -4.05
CA TYR A 24 -12.71 -3.45 -4.76
C TYR A 24 -12.39 -3.68 -6.23
N LEU A 25 -11.82 -2.68 -6.91
CA LEU A 25 -11.37 -2.82 -8.30
C LEU A 25 -10.32 -3.94 -8.45
N GLU A 26 -9.37 -4.00 -7.53
CA GLU A 26 -8.36 -5.06 -7.51
C GLU A 26 -8.97 -6.45 -7.33
N ALA A 27 -10.04 -6.57 -6.52
CA ALA A 27 -10.76 -7.81 -6.29
C ALA A 27 -11.55 -8.29 -7.54
N GLN A 28 -11.89 -7.39 -8.46
CA GLN A 28 -12.57 -7.72 -9.73
C GLN A 28 -11.59 -8.18 -10.82
N LEU A 29 -10.29 -7.91 -10.67
CA LEU A 29 -9.30 -8.37 -11.64
C LEU A 29 -9.14 -9.89 -11.54
N PRO A 30 -9.19 -10.62 -12.67
CA PRO A 30 -8.93 -12.04 -12.65
C PRO A 30 -7.53 -12.30 -12.08
N VAL A 31 -7.47 -13.11 -11.05
CA VAL A 31 -6.23 -13.35 -10.32
C VAL A 31 -5.36 -14.28 -11.15
N PHE A 32 -4.32 -13.76 -11.78
CA PHE A 32 -3.27 -14.56 -12.44
C PHE A 32 -2.38 -15.30 -11.42
N PHE A 33 -2.69 -15.22 -10.15
CA PHE A 33 -1.90 -15.82 -9.08
C PHE A 33 -2.52 -17.14 -8.61
N ALA A 34 -1.67 -18.15 -8.45
CA ALA A 34 -2.07 -19.49 -8.02
C ALA A 34 -2.66 -19.55 -6.60
N VAL A 35 -2.58 -18.48 -5.84
CA VAL A 35 -3.05 -18.45 -4.45
C VAL A 35 -4.23 -17.49 -4.31
N PRO A 36 -5.42 -18.02 -3.99
CA PRO A 36 -6.61 -17.19 -3.75
C PRO A 36 -6.39 -16.18 -2.60
N GLY A 37 -6.80 -14.94 -2.82
CA GLY A 37 -6.68 -13.88 -1.82
C GLY A 37 -5.38 -13.06 -1.88
N MET A 38 -4.42 -13.41 -2.72
CA MET A 38 -3.28 -12.56 -3.03
C MET A 38 -3.69 -11.37 -3.90
N LYS A 39 -3.06 -10.22 -3.65
CA LYS A 39 -3.38 -8.94 -4.30
C LYS A 39 -2.13 -8.32 -4.89
N LEU A 40 -2.28 -7.59 -6.00
CA LEU A 40 -1.20 -6.83 -6.66
C LEU A 40 -0.67 -5.68 -5.79
N GLY A 41 -1.49 -5.22 -4.85
CA GLY A 41 -1.13 -4.14 -3.93
C GLY A 41 -1.39 -2.74 -4.50
N LEU A 42 -2.33 -2.57 -5.43
CA LEU A 42 -2.71 -1.24 -5.97
C LEU A 42 -3.04 -0.24 -4.86
N THR A 43 -3.63 -0.71 -3.77
CA THR A 43 -3.94 0.10 -2.60
C THR A 43 -2.71 0.67 -1.89
N ASN A 44 -1.50 0.17 -2.16
CA ASN A 44 -0.27 0.76 -1.62
C ASN A 44 -0.04 2.20 -2.09
N ILE A 45 -0.68 2.63 -3.19
CA ILE A 45 -0.65 4.04 -3.61
C ILE A 45 -1.20 4.97 -2.52
N VAL A 46 -2.28 4.56 -1.84
CA VAL A 46 -2.87 5.35 -0.76
C VAL A 46 -1.93 5.43 0.44
N VAL A 47 -1.26 4.32 0.78
CA VAL A 47 -0.26 4.29 1.85
C VAL A 47 0.94 5.19 1.51
N LEU A 48 1.39 5.17 0.25
CA LEU A 48 2.48 6.02 -0.24
C LEU A 48 2.11 7.51 -0.14
N VAL A 49 0.92 7.89 -0.64
CA VAL A 49 0.41 9.27 -0.56
C VAL A 49 0.22 9.71 0.89
N ALA A 50 -0.30 8.86 1.75
CA ALA A 50 -0.42 9.14 3.19
C ALA A 50 0.96 9.32 3.83
N LEU A 51 1.93 8.46 3.50
CA LEU A 51 3.29 8.52 4.03
C LEU A 51 3.99 9.83 3.68
N TYR A 52 3.88 10.29 2.43
CA TYR A 52 4.52 11.52 1.97
C TYR A 52 3.70 12.78 2.27
N GLY A 53 2.36 12.70 2.20
CA GLY A 53 1.46 13.84 2.39
C GLY A 53 1.08 14.16 3.83
N MET A 54 0.94 13.12 4.69
CA MET A 54 0.46 13.25 6.07
C MET A 54 1.45 12.74 7.12
N GLY A 55 2.46 11.98 6.72
CA GLY A 55 3.49 11.42 7.59
C GLY A 55 3.26 9.96 8.01
N ALA A 56 4.27 9.40 8.70
CA ALA A 56 4.36 7.98 9.01
C ALA A 56 3.20 7.44 9.86
N GLY A 57 2.83 8.14 10.93
CA GLY A 57 1.74 7.72 11.80
C GLY A 57 0.40 7.61 11.05
N SER A 58 0.11 8.60 10.18
CA SER A 58 -1.10 8.59 9.36
C SER A 58 -1.10 7.43 8.37
N ALA A 59 0.03 7.17 7.73
CA ALA A 59 0.15 6.07 6.78
C ALA A 59 -0.10 4.70 7.45
N VAL A 60 0.45 4.49 8.65
CA VAL A 60 0.22 3.25 9.43
C VAL A 60 -1.25 3.09 9.78
N VAL A 61 -1.89 4.13 10.33
CA VAL A 61 -3.32 4.06 10.70
C VAL A 61 -4.20 3.78 9.48
N ILE A 62 -4.00 4.52 8.38
CA ILE A 62 -4.77 4.32 7.14
C ILE A 62 -4.56 2.90 6.61
N ASN A 63 -3.32 2.39 6.63
CA ASN A 63 -3.01 1.05 6.17
C ASN A 63 -3.72 -0.03 7.00
N LEU A 64 -3.71 0.08 8.33
CA LEU A 64 -4.38 -0.88 9.21
C LEU A 64 -5.90 -0.84 9.05
N VAL A 65 -6.49 0.37 9.05
CA VAL A 65 -7.93 0.55 8.88
C VAL A 65 -8.40 -0.03 7.54
N ARG A 66 -7.67 0.27 6.42
CA ARG A 66 -8.04 -0.30 5.13
C ARG A 66 -7.93 -1.82 5.10
N ILE A 67 -6.85 -2.40 5.66
CA ILE A 67 -6.67 -3.86 5.68
C ILE A 67 -7.85 -4.53 6.39
N PHE A 68 -8.21 -4.02 7.55
CA PHE A 68 -9.34 -4.53 8.30
C PHE A 68 -10.65 -4.42 7.53
N LEU A 69 -11.00 -3.21 7.05
CA LEU A 69 -12.25 -2.98 6.32
C LEU A 69 -12.35 -3.80 5.03
N VAL A 70 -11.26 -3.86 4.23
CA VAL A 70 -11.24 -4.64 2.99
C VAL A 70 -11.41 -6.12 3.27
N SER A 71 -10.81 -6.64 4.34
CA SER A 71 -10.92 -8.06 4.69
C SER A 71 -12.31 -8.44 5.18
N VAL A 72 -12.98 -7.53 5.88
CA VAL A 72 -14.37 -7.73 6.34
C VAL A 72 -15.37 -7.60 5.18
N LEU A 73 -15.19 -6.63 4.28
CA LEU A 73 -16.15 -6.33 3.23
C LEU A 73 -15.98 -7.21 1.98
N PHE A 74 -14.76 -7.51 1.59
CA PHE A 74 -14.46 -8.14 0.29
C PHE A 74 -13.52 -9.36 0.40
N GLY A 75 -13.07 -9.70 1.61
CA GLY A 75 -12.07 -10.72 1.84
C GLY A 75 -12.57 -11.89 2.68
N ASN A 76 -11.59 -12.62 3.19
CA ASN A 76 -11.74 -13.70 4.16
C ASN A 76 -10.56 -13.67 5.13
N GLY A 77 -10.55 -14.57 6.12
CA GLY A 77 -9.48 -14.64 7.12
C GLY A 77 -8.08 -14.84 6.52
N MET A 78 -7.96 -15.62 5.44
CA MET A 78 -6.70 -15.82 4.73
C MET A 78 -6.22 -14.52 4.07
N SER A 79 -7.13 -13.82 3.39
CA SER A 79 -6.84 -12.52 2.77
C SER A 79 -6.44 -11.47 3.80
N LEU A 80 -7.03 -11.51 5.00
CA LEU A 80 -6.64 -10.66 6.12
C LEU A 80 -5.18 -10.93 6.52
N ALA A 81 -4.82 -12.20 6.74
CA ALA A 81 -3.47 -12.58 7.15
C ALA A 81 -2.42 -12.15 6.11
N TYR A 82 -2.66 -12.42 4.81
CA TYR A 82 -1.76 -12.03 3.73
C TYR A 82 -1.60 -10.50 3.65
N SER A 83 -2.72 -9.77 3.73
CA SER A 83 -2.70 -8.32 3.64
C SER A 83 -2.06 -7.66 4.86
N LEU A 84 -2.23 -8.25 6.04
CA LEU A 84 -1.66 -7.73 7.28
C LEU A 84 -0.13 -7.87 7.26
N VAL A 85 0.39 -9.07 7.02
CA VAL A 85 1.83 -9.31 6.99
C VAL A 85 2.48 -8.55 5.83
N GLY A 86 1.92 -8.64 4.61
CA GLY A 86 2.42 -7.91 3.46
C GLY A 86 2.38 -6.40 3.65
N GLY A 87 1.28 -5.88 4.20
CA GLY A 87 1.11 -4.45 4.46
C GLY A 87 2.01 -3.90 5.56
N LEU A 88 2.22 -4.65 6.64
CA LEU A 88 3.14 -4.27 7.72
C LEU A 88 4.59 -4.30 7.25
N LEU A 89 5.01 -5.36 6.55
CA LEU A 89 6.36 -5.49 6.02
C LEU A 89 6.66 -4.37 5.01
N SER A 90 5.77 -4.19 4.04
CA SER A 90 5.87 -3.12 3.05
C SER A 90 5.93 -1.73 3.70
N GLY A 91 5.00 -1.44 4.61
CA GLY A 91 4.94 -0.15 5.31
C GLY A 91 6.21 0.14 6.11
N THR A 92 6.75 -0.88 6.79
CA THR A 92 7.99 -0.76 7.56
C THR A 92 9.18 -0.44 6.64
N VAL A 93 9.34 -1.19 5.54
CA VAL A 93 10.43 -0.96 4.58
C VAL A 93 10.31 0.42 3.94
N MET A 94 9.10 0.81 3.49
CA MET A 94 8.88 2.15 2.92
C MET A 94 9.22 3.27 3.93
N LEU A 95 8.86 3.09 5.20
CA LEU A 95 9.16 4.06 6.26
C LEU A 95 10.66 4.16 6.52
N LEU A 96 11.35 3.03 6.62
CA LEU A 96 12.80 2.99 6.83
C LEU A 96 13.54 3.65 5.66
N LEU A 97 13.23 3.28 4.41
CA LEU A 97 13.85 3.86 3.23
C LEU A 97 13.58 5.36 3.11
N LYS A 98 12.34 5.81 3.41
CA LYS A 98 12.02 7.23 3.44
C LYS A 98 12.85 7.98 4.49
N ARG A 99 13.09 7.39 5.67
CA ARG A 99 13.90 8.01 6.73
C ARG A 99 15.36 8.21 6.32
N THR A 100 15.92 7.34 5.50
CA THR A 100 17.31 7.49 5.05
C THR A 100 17.51 8.69 4.12
N GLN A 101 16.46 9.22 3.52
CA GLN A 101 16.47 10.31 2.52
C GLN A 101 17.36 10.03 1.27
N LYS A 102 17.87 8.81 1.13
CA LYS A 102 18.75 8.40 0.01
C LYS A 102 17.99 7.87 -1.20
N PHE A 103 16.72 7.50 -1.00
CA PHE A 103 15.88 6.88 -2.04
C PHE A 103 14.83 7.85 -2.55
N SER A 104 14.63 7.85 -3.87
CA SER A 104 13.51 8.57 -4.48
C SER A 104 12.17 7.96 -4.06
N LEU A 105 11.08 8.71 -4.17
CA LEU A 105 9.72 8.21 -3.94
C LEU A 105 9.44 6.94 -4.77
N LEU A 106 9.92 6.92 -6.02
CA LEU A 106 9.82 5.75 -6.91
C LEU A 106 10.54 4.52 -6.32
N GLY A 107 11.77 4.69 -5.84
CA GLY A 107 12.52 3.60 -5.22
C GLY A 107 11.86 3.06 -3.95
N VAL A 108 11.33 3.96 -3.11
CA VAL A 108 10.55 3.59 -1.91
C VAL A 108 9.30 2.80 -2.29
N SER A 109 8.59 3.21 -3.35
CA SER A 109 7.39 2.52 -3.84
C SER A 109 7.70 1.12 -4.38
N ILE A 110 8.75 0.98 -5.18
CA ILE A 110 9.20 -0.31 -5.73
C ILE A 110 9.54 -1.28 -4.58
N ALA A 111 10.37 -0.83 -3.64
CA ALA A 111 10.71 -1.64 -2.48
C ALA A 111 9.47 -2.05 -1.67
N GLY A 112 8.50 -1.13 -1.52
CA GLY A 112 7.21 -1.41 -0.90
C GLY A 112 6.40 -2.47 -1.64
N GLY A 113 6.31 -2.40 -2.96
CA GLY A 113 5.60 -3.39 -3.80
C GLY A 113 6.22 -4.78 -3.69
N VAL A 114 7.54 -4.88 -3.83
CA VAL A 114 8.27 -6.15 -3.71
C VAL A 114 8.10 -6.76 -2.32
N THR A 115 8.33 -5.99 -1.27
CA THR A 115 8.23 -6.49 0.12
C THR A 115 6.79 -6.84 0.51
N HIS A 116 5.79 -6.16 -0.06
CA HIS A 116 4.39 -6.53 0.10
C HIS A 116 4.12 -7.94 -0.44
N ASN A 117 4.53 -8.22 -1.67
CA ASN A 117 4.34 -9.52 -2.29
C ASN A 117 5.17 -10.62 -1.60
N VAL A 118 6.39 -10.32 -1.17
CA VAL A 118 7.19 -11.25 -0.36
C VAL A 118 6.47 -11.59 0.95
N GLY A 119 5.93 -10.61 1.66
CA GLY A 119 5.16 -10.83 2.87
C GLY A 119 3.93 -11.71 2.64
N GLN A 120 3.21 -11.50 1.54
CA GLN A 120 2.06 -12.33 1.19
C GLN A 120 2.45 -13.79 0.93
N ILE A 121 3.47 -14.05 0.11
CA ILE A 121 3.87 -15.42 -0.23
C ILE A 121 4.42 -16.16 0.99
N LEU A 122 5.21 -15.50 1.83
CA LEU A 122 5.71 -16.10 3.06
C LEU A 122 4.57 -16.52 3.99
N THR A 123 3.56 -15.66 4.14
CA THR A 123 2.36 -15.96 4.93
C THR A 123 1.59 -17.12 4.32
N ALA A 124 1.45 -17.17 2.98
CA ALA A 124 0.79 -18.26 2.29
C ALA A 124 1.52 -19.60 2.49
N MET A 125 2.86 -19.61 2.39
CA MET A 125 3.67 -20.80 2.62
C MET A 125 3.50 -21.37 4.02
N VAL A 126 3.41 -20.48 5.02
CA VAL A 126 3.19 -20.87 6.43
C VAL A 126 1.77 -21.40 6.63
N LEU A 127 0.75 -20.69 6.16
CA LEU A 127 -0.65 -21.07 6.38
C LEU A 127 -1.07 -22.33 5.60
N LEU A 128 -0.56 -22.50 4.39
CA LEU A 128 -0.86 -23.66 3.55
C LEU A 128 0.13 -24.81 3.73
N GLN A 129 1.13 -24.63 4.59
CA GLN A 129 2.18 -25.61 4.89
C GLN A 129 2.84 -26.24 3.64
N THR A 130 2.96 -25.46 2.56
CA THR A 130 3.52 -25.92 1.30
C THR A 130 4.68 -25.04 0.84
N LYS A 131 5.84 -25.69 0.60
CA LYS A 131 7.03 -25.02 0.05
C LYS A 131 6.94 -24.82 -1.46
N ALA A 132 6.02 -25.50 -2.13
CA ALA A 132 5.84 -25.41 -3.58
C ALA A 132 5.49 -24.00 -4.03
N LEU A 133 4.85 -23.19 -3.17
CA LEU A 133 4.57 -21.77 -3.44
C LEU A 133 5.83 -20.91 -3.61
N GLY A 134 6.99 -21.38 -3.17
CA GLY A 134 8.26 -20.67 -3.37
C GLY A 134 8.59 -20.40 -4.84
N TRP A 135 8.15 -21.24 -5.77
CA TRP A 135 8.31 -20.99 -7.21
C TRP A 135 7.56 -19.75 -7.69
N TYR A 136 6.45 -19.41 -7.06
CA TYR A 136 5.69 -18.20 -7.38
C TYR A 136 6.37 -16.92 -6.87
N LEU A 137 7.37 -17.04 -6.00
CA LEU A 137 8.11 -15.89 -5.49
C LEU A 137 8.73 -15.07 -6.63
N MET A 138 9.26 -15.72 -7.66
CA MET A 138 9.83 -15.03 -8.83
C MET A 138 8.78 -14.19 -9.56
N VAL A 139 7.61 -14.79 -9.82
CA VAL A 139 6.50 -14.10 -10.52
C VAL A 139 6.00 -12.93 -9.68
N LEU A 140 5.82 -13.14 -8.37
CA LEU A 140 5.38 -12.08 -7.46
C LEU A 140 6.45 -10.99 -7.27
N TRP A 141 7.71 -11.32 -7.37
CA TRP A 141 8.80 -10.35 -7.30
C TRP A 141 8.75 -9.39 -8.50
N ILE A 142 8.65 -9.95 -9.71
CA ILE A 142 8.50 -9.17 -10.94
C ILE A 142 7.22 -8.35 -10.90
N SER A 143 6.11 -8.94 -10.48
CA SER A 143 4.84 -8.24 -10.29
C SER A 143 4.97 -7.08 -9.29
N GLY A 144 5.67 -7.28 -8.17
CA GLY A 144 5.94 -6.26 -7.17
C GLY A 144 6.80 -5.11 -7.70
N LEU A 145 7.80 -5.41 -8.55
CA LEU A 145 8.59 -4.39 -9.24
C LEU A 145 7.72 -3.54 -10.18
N VAL A 146 6.92 -4.19 -11.03
CA VAL A 146 6.07 -3.50 -12.00
C VAL A 146 4.99 -2.68 -11.31
N SER A 147 4.25 -3.28 -10.38
CA SER A 147 3.19 -2.58 -9.64
C SER A 147 3.77 -1.45 -8.78
N GLY A 148 4.89 -1.69 -8.09
CA GLY A 148 5.59 -0.69 -7.30
C GLY A 148 6.09 0.49 -8.13
N ALA A 149 6.56 0.24 -9.37
CA ALA A 149 6.97 1.30 -10.30
C ALA A 149 5.75 2.13 -10.76
N LEU A 150 4.66 1.48 -11.18
CA LEU A 150 3.42 2.16 -11.58
C LEU A 150 2.87 3.02 -10.43
N ILE A 151 2.77 2.44 -9.23
CA ILE A 151 2.33 3.14 -8.02
C ILE A 151 3.25 4.31 -7.69
N GLY A 152 4.55 4.13 -7.86
CA GLY A 152 5.55 5.16 -7.60
C GLY A 152 5.44 6.36 -8.54
N VAL A 153 5.20 6.10 -9.83
CA VAL A 153 5.00 7.17 -10.84
C VAL A 153 3.70 7.93 -10.55
N ILE A 154 2.58 7.22 -10.40
CA ILE A 154 1.27 7.84 -10.17
C ILE A 154 1.25 8.55 -8.80
N GLY A 155 1.73 7.89 -7.75
CA GLY A 155 1.80 8.44 -6.40
C GLY A 155 2.73 9.65 -6.32
N GLY A 156 3.86 9.63 -7.06
CA GLY A 156 4.77 10.76 -7.15
C GLY A 156 4.12 11.99 -7.79
N GLU A 157 3.38 11.81 -8.87
CA GLU A 157 2.63 12.91 -9.50
C GLU A 157 1.53 13.45 -8.57
N LEU A 158 0.80 12.56 -7.90
CA LEU A 158 -0.21 12.98 -6.92
C LEU A 158 0.42 13.78 -5.76
N CYS A 159 1.53 13.34 -5.23
CA CYS A 159 2.23 14.06 -4.16
C CYS A 159 2.70 15.44 -4.61
N ARG A 160 3.26 15.56 -5.81
CA ARG A 160 3.66 16.86 -6.40
C ARG A 160 2.48 17.82 -6.53
N ARG A 161 1.35 17.37 -7.06
CA ARG A 161 0.15 18.19 -7.21
C ARG A 161 -0.41 18.63 -5.86
N LEU A 162 -0.44 17.74 -4.87
CA LEU A 162 -0.88 18.08 -3.52
C LEU A 162 0.02 19.13 -2.86
N GLU A 163 1.33 19.06 -3.05
CA GLU A 163 2.27 20.07 -2.57
C GLU A 163 2.05 21.44 -3.23
N GLN A 164 1.82 21.46 -4.55
CA GLN A 164 1.53 22.70 -5.30
C GLN A 164 0.24 23.37 -4.80
N ILE A 165 -0.81 22.59 -4.54
CA ILE A 165 -2.09 23.09 -4.00
C ILE A 165 -1.86 23.68 -2.59
N LYS A 166 -1.12 22.99 -1.73
CA LYS A 166 -0.78 23.47 -0.38
C LYS A 166 -0.01 24.80 -0.45
N ARG A 167 0.97 24.94 -1.36
CA ARG A 167 1.72 26.19 -1.54
C ARG A 167 0.84 27.35 -2.03
N LYS A 168 -0.03 27.11 -3.02
CA LYS A 168 -0.96 28.12 -3.53
C LYS A 168 -1.99 28.57 -2.46
N GLY A 169 -2.46 27.65 -1.61
CA GLY A 169 -3.39 27.96 -0.53
C GLY A 169 -2.74 28.68 0.67
N ALA A 170 -1.43 28.63 0.81
CA ALA A 170 -0.68 29.34 1.84
C ALA A 170 -0.34 30.79 1.45
N CYS A 171 -0.45 31.15 0.17
CA CYS A 171 -0.22 32.50 -0.37
C CYS A 171 -1.53 33.32 -0.51
N ARG A 172 -2.66 32.80 -0.08
CA ARG A 172 -3.95 33.52 0.06
C ARG A 172 -4.31 33.67 1.52
#